data_340d57ab67873d43d7d5ce7c49ebda7d
#
_entry.id   340d57ab67873d43d7d5ce7c49ebda7d
#
_cell.length_a   1.000
_cell.length_b   1.000
_cell.length_c   1.000
_cell.angle_alpha   90.00
_cell.angle_beta   90.00
_cell.angle_gamma   90.00
#
_symmetry.space_group_name_H-M   'P 1'
#
loop_
_entity.id
_entity.type
_entity.pdbx_description
1 polymer ?
#
loop_
_entity_poly.entity_id
_entity_poly.type
_entity_poly.pdbx_seq_one_letter_code
_entity_poly.pdbx_strand_id
1 'polypeptide(L)'
;MKTTFADLWRPAGSIDRSTYALVGAIAFALKHNLDRFISSYFFHRHWGLFNYWIPVRDVARITDLRGREAEFLAAMVALALPFIWVGVVLTLKRLRSAQLPASLVALFFFPFVNLVFFFLLCLVPERAGAEGTKKQYRGSVLQGVIPESAFGSAALSVLLTVPIGIALVLAGIQIFTNYGWGLFVALPFTMGFMAAVIYSAREPRSMPSCITVACISIAITGVALLAFAIEGVICLMMAIPLAVPLAALGGMCGYLAQRWRWSGPNPAFLSALLLFVPGVQWLEHGVKQTPPTFVVRSAINIKATPEQVWRQVVAFSEIPPPTELVFRAGVAYPIRAEIFGTGPGAERHCVFSTGAFVEPIEIWDEPHILKFSVTSNPAPMQELTPYAGVDPPHLHGFLVSNGGQFLLTPLPNGGTRLEGTTWYHHGLWPATYWRWWSDAIIHRIHMRVLAHIRDEAEKDAFDGGNR
;
A
#
# COMPACT_ATOMS: atom_id res chain seq x y z
N MET A 1 -24.95 16.03 31.63
CA MET A 1 -24.84 15.04 32.76
C MET A 1 -23.38 14.90 33.13
N LYS A 2 -23.00 15.10 34.39
CA LYS A 2 -21.60 14.84 34.81
C LYS A 2 -21.40 13.33 34.85
N THR A 3 -20.59 12.79 33.98
CA THR A 3 -20.19 11.38 33.96
C THR A 3 -19.32 11.11 35.18
N THR A 4 -19.75 10.19 36.04
CA THR A 4 -18.97 9.74 37.20
C THR A 4 -18.06 8.59 36.78
N PHE A 5 -16.98 8.32 37.52
CA PHE A 5 -16.08 7.18 37.24
C PHE A 5 -16.82 5.84 37.23
N ALA A 6 -17.83 5.68 38.09
CA ALA A 6 -18.69 4.48 38.12
C ALA A 6 -19.47 4.27 36.81
N ASP A 7 -19.82 5.34 36.11
CA ASP A 7 -20.54 5.26 34.85
C ASP A 7 -19.71 4.68 33.70
N LEU A 8 -18.36 4.72 33.78
CA LEU A 8 -17.47 4.15 32.80
C LEU A 8 -17.48 2.62 32.78
N TRP A 9 -17.91 2.00 33.90
CA TRP A 9 -17.95 0.54 34.07
C TRP A 9 -19.32 -0.07 33.79
N ARG A 10 -20.38 0.74 33.82
CA ARG A 10 -21.76 0.28 33.63
C ARG A 10 -22.21 0.44 32.19
N PRO A 11 -22.64 -0.63 31.53
CA PRO A 11 -23.04 -0.56 30.10
C PRO A 11 -24.38 0.15 29.88
N ALA A 12 -25.14 0.47 30.94
CA ALA A 12 -26.43 1.17 30.85
C ALA A 12 -26.27 2.68 30.56
N GLY A 13 -27.33 3.30 29.98
CA GLY A 13 -27.37 4.74 29.69
C GLY A 13 -26.86 5.11 28.28
N SER A 14 -26.75 6.41 28.04
CA SER A 14 -26.26 7.02 26.79
C SER A 14 -25.21 8.07 27.12
N ILE A 15 -24.41 8.45 26.13
CA ILE A 15 -23.34 9.47 26.24
C ILE A 15 -23.34 10.36 25.01
N ASP A 16 -23.15 11.66 25.23
CA ASP A 16 -23.02 12.64 24.15
C ASP A 16 -21.68 12.50 23.40
N ARG A 17 -21.62 13.06 22.19
CA ARG A 17 -20.44 12.93 21.32
C ARG A 17 -19.18 13.58 21.89
N SER A 18 -19.31 14.72 22.56
CA SER A 18 -18.18 15.46 23.14
C SER A 18 -17.59 14.72 24.32
N THR A 19 -18.42 14.20 25.20
CA THR A 19 -17.99 13.36 26.33
C THR A 19 -17.38 12.04 25.83
N TYR A 20 -17.98 11.41 24.80
CA TYR A 20 -17.41 10.20 24.17
C TYR A 20 -16.02 10.47 23.61
N ALA A 21 -15.85 11.55 22.82
CA ALA A 21 -14.57 11.93 22.25
C ALA A 21 -13.52 12.23 23.33
N LEU A 22 -13.88 13.05 24.32
CA LEU A 22 -12.97 13.46 25.39
C LEU A 22 -12.52 12.29 26.24
N VAL A 23 -13.47 11.48 26.74
CA VAL A 23 -13.16 10.33 27.60
C VAL A 23 -12.38 9.28 26.82
N GLY A 24 -12.74 9.03 25.56
CA GLY A 24 -12.02 8.11 24.68
C GLY A 24 -10.57 8.56 24.44
N ALA A 25 -10.35 9.84 24.14
CA ALA A 25 -9.02 10.41 23.95
C ALA A 25 -8.16 10.36 25.22
N ILE A 26 -8.73 10.69 26.37
CA ILE A 26 -8.04 10.61 27.67
C ILE A 26 -7.69 9.15 28.00
N ALA A 27 -8.63 8.22 27.81
CA ALA A 27 -8.38 6.79 28.05
C ALA A 27 -7.28 6.23 27.14
N PHE A 28 -7.27 6.62 25.87
CA PHE A 28 -6.21 6.24 24.93
C PHE A 28 -4.86 6.83 25.33
N ALA A 29 -4.81 8.13 25.66
CA ALA A 29 -3.59 8.79 26.09
C ALA A 29 -3.01 8.15 27.36
N LEU A 30 -3.87 7.85 28.34
CA LEU A 30 -3.46 7.17 29.58
C LEU A 30 -2.92 5.79 29.27
N LYS A 31 -3.64 4.99 28.48
CA LYS A 31 -3.19 3.65 28.08
C LYS A 31 -1.85 3.71 27.35
N HIS A 32 -1.70 4.62 26.39
CA HIS A 32 -0.47 4.74 25.62
C HIS A 32 0.75 5.08 26.50
N ASN A 33 0.59 5.98 27.48
CA ASN A 33 1.68 6.31 28.41
C ASN A 33 2.00 5.16 29.35
N LEU A 34 1.01 4.40 29.80
CA LEU A 34 1.22 3.19 30.61
C LEU A 34 1.93 2.10 29.81
N ASP A 35 1.51 1.87 28.55
CA ASP A 35 2.17 0.92 27.64
C ASP A 35 3.65 1.30 27.42
N ARG A 36 3.94 2.59 27.16
CA ARG A 36 5.31 3.11 27.03
C ARG A 36 6.13 2.89 28.30
N PHE A 37 5.55 3.20 29.46
CA PHE A 37 6.23 3.03 30.74
C PHE A 37 6.57 1.56 30.99
N ILE A 38 5.60 0.64 30.87
CA ILE A 38 5.82 -0.80 31.09
C ILE A 38 6.82 -1.35 30.06
N SER A 39 6.65 -1.04 28.78
CA SER A 39 7.53 -1.49 27.71
C SER A 39 8.97 -1.01 27.93
N SER A 40 9.17 0.28 28.25
CA SER A 40 10.51 0.85 28.38
C SER A 40 11.19 0.45 29.69
N TYR A 41 10.46 0.50 30.83
CA TYR A 41 11.04 0.29 32.14
C TYR A 41 11.30 -1.21 32.45
N PHE A 42 10.33 -2.09 32.19
CA PHE A 42 10.43 -3.51 32.55
C PHE A 42 11.04 -4.38 31.44
N PHE A 43 10.78 -4.00 30.19
CA PHE A 43 11.18 -4.83 29.04
C PHE A 43 12.26 -4.21 28.15
N HIS A 44 12.67 -2.96 28.41
CA HIS A 44 13.66 -2.21 27.63
C HIS A 44 13.34 -2.14 26.13
N ARG A 45 12.05 -1.98 25.79
CA ARG A 45 11.54 -1.90 24.42
C ARG A 45 10.90 -0.53 24.16
N HIS A 46 11.19 0.02 23.00
CA HIS A 46 10.52 1.23 22.54
C HIS A 46 9.06 0.90 22.18
N TRP A 47 8.10 1.73 22.65
CA TRP A 47 6.68 1.59 22.34
C TRP A 47 6.16 2.87 21.67
N GLY A 48 5.77 2.77 20.39
CA GLY A 48 5.18 3.86 19.59
C GLY A 48 3.73 3.57 19.22
N LEU A 49 3.10 4.51 18.52
CA LEU A 49 1.70 4.39 18.10
C LEU A 49 1.46 3.18 17.18
N PHE A 50 2.39 2.85 16.32
CA PHE A 50 2.26 1.72 15.38
C PHE A 50 2.37 0.35 16.04
N ASN A 51 2.85 0.25 17.27
CA ASN A 51 2.91 -1.02 18.00
C ASN A 51 1.54 -1.56 18.45
N TYR A 52 0.45 -0.78 18.27
CA TYR A 52 -0.90 -1.28 18.46
C TYR A 52 -1.42 -2.14 17.30
N TRP A 53 -0.75 -2.14 16.17
CA TRP A 53 -1.09 -2.95 15.00
C TRP A 53 0.02 -3.95 14.75
N ILE A 54 -0.31 -5.23 14.91
CA ILE A 54 0.66 -6.31 14.68
C ILE A 54 0.76 -6.53 13.17
N PRO A 55 1.95 -6.43 12.57
CA PRO A 55 2.16 -6.77 11.16
C PRO A 55 1.67 -8.18 10.86
N VAL A 56 1.01 -8.38 9.72
CA VAL A 56 0.41 -9.68 9.34
C VAL A 56 1.45 -10.80 9.39
N ARG A 57 2.69 -10.55 8.99
CA ARG A 57 3.79 -11.51 9.05
C ARG A 57 4.11 -12.00 10.48
N ASP A 58 3.82 -11.19 11.50
CA ASP A 58 4.16 -11.49 12.90
C ASP A 58 3.00 -12.18 13.63
N VAL A 59 1.79 -12.22 13.03
CA VAL A 59 0.62 -12.90 13.62
C VAL A 59 0.88 -14.38 13.81
N ALA A 60 1.53 -15.04 12.83
CA ALA A 60 1.87 -16.46 12.92
C ALA A 60 2.89 -16.77 14.03
N ARG A 61 3.68 -15.79 14.46
CA ARG A 61 4.71 -15.95 15.49
C ARG A 61 4.15 -15.84 16.92
N ILE A 62 2.90 -15.35 17.08
CA ILE A 62 2.29 -15.17 18.40
C ILE A 62 2.12 -16.50 19.12
N THR A 63 1.87 -17.59 18.40
CA THR A 63 1.71 -18.94 18.96
C THR A 63 3.03 -19.55 19.44
N ASP A 64 4.17 -19.07 18.97
CA ASP A 64 5.49 -19.60 19.29
C ASP A 64 6.28 -18.76 20.28
N LEU A 65 5.65 -17.72 20.87
CA LEU A 65 6.30 -16.86 21.86
C LEU A 65 6.64 -17.63 23.14
N ARG A 66 7.90 -17.52 23.59
CA ARG A 66 8.41 -18.18 24.79
C ARG A 66 9.21 -17.20 25.66
N GLY A 67 9.30 -17.51 26.95
CA GLY A 67 10.09 -16.76 27.92
C GLY A 67 9.66 -15.30 28.01
N ARG A 68 10.60 -14.38 27.96
CA ARG A 68 10.40 -12.94 28.19
C ARG A 68 9.47 -12.26 27.19
N GLU A 69 9.31 -12.83 26.00
CA GLU A 69 8.35 -12.32 25.00
C GLU A 69 6.91 -12.65 25.35
N ALA A 70 6.67 -13.86 25.85
CA ALA A 70 5.35 -14.26 26.34
C ALA A 70 4.93 -13.44 27.58
N GLU A 71 5.88 -13.17 28.50
CA GLU A 71 5.67 -12.31 29.67
C GLU A 71 5.32 -10.88 29.26
N PHE A 72 6.04 -10.32 28.27
CA PHE A 72 5.74 -9.00 27.72
C PHE A 72 4.33 -8.93 27.13
N LEU A 73 3.98 -9.88 26.26
CA LEU A 73 2.65 -9.93 25.65
C LEU A 73 1.55 -10.08 26.72
N ALA A 74 1.74 -10.97 27.71
CA ALA A 74 0.80 -11.17 28.79
C ALA A 74 0.60 -9.89 29.61
N ALA A 75 1.66 -9.16 29.94
CA ALA A 75 1.60 -7.90 30.64
C ALA A 75 0.81 -6.83 29.86
N MET A 76 1.08 -6.71 28.55
CA MET A 76 0.40 -5.75 27.67
C MET A 76 -1.08 -6.09 27.49
N VAL A 77 -1.42 -7.39 27.37
CA VAL A 77 -2.81 -7.86 27.29
C VAL A 77 -3.55 -7.61 28.61
N ALA A 78 -2.95 -7.96 29.76
CA ALA A 78 -3.53 -7.73 31.05
C ALA A 78 -3.83 -6.24 31.30
N LEU A 79 -2.89 -5.36 30.93
CA LEU A 79 -3.08 -3.92 30.99
C LEU A 79 -4.20 -3.45 30.05
N ALA A 80 -4.37 -4.07 28.89
CA ALA A 80 -5.38 -3.68 27.92
C ALA A 80 -6.82 -4.00 28.36
N LEU A 81 -7.05 -5.05 29.15
CA LEU A 81 -8.38 -5.52 29.51
C LEU A 81 -9.32 -4.44 30.12
N PRO A 82 -8.90 -3.64 31.11
CA PRO A 82 -9.74 -2.59 31.64
C PRO A 82 -10.08 -1.50 30.63
N PHE A 83 -9.13 -1.14 29.73
CA PHE A 83 -9.35 -0.16 28.68
C PHE A 83 -10.28 -0.70 27.58
N ILE A 84 -10.18 -1.98 27.24
CA ILE A 84 -11.09 -2.66 26.32
C ILE A 84 -12.51 -2.62 26.91
N TRP A 85 -12.68 -2.96 28.17
CA TRP A 85 -14.00 -2.92 28.81
C TRP A 85 -14.62 -1.52 28.80
N VAL A 86 -13.87 -0.51 29.23
CA VAL A 86 -14.32 0.90 29.20
C VAL A 86 -14.64 1.33 27.77
N GLY A 87 -13.80 0.98 26.79
CA GLY A 87 -14.01 1.29 25.36
C GLY A 87 -15.31 0.68 24.83
N VAL A 88 -15.58 -0.58 25.13
CA VAL A 88 -16.84 -1.27 24.77
C VAL A 88 -18.05 -0.59 25.42
N VAL A 89 -17.96 -0.28 26.70
CA VAL A 89 -19.05 0.41 27.44
C VAL A 89 -19.35 1.78 26.84
N LEU A 90 -18.32 2.59 26.60
CA LEU A 90 -18.47 3.91 25.98
C LEU A 90 -19.07 3.81 24.57
N THR A 91 -18.59 2.84 23.78
CA THR A 91 -19.09 2.60 22.42
C THR A 91 -20.57 2.20 22.43
N LEU A 92 -20.98 1.29 23.32
CA LEU A 92 -22.40 0.91 23.49
C LEU A 92 -23.28 2.09 23.88
N LYS A 93 -22.85 2.93 24.83
CA LYS A 93 -23.58 4.14 25.24
C LYS A 93 -23.71 5.13 24.08
N ARG A 94 -22.62 5.27 23.29
CA ARG A 94 -22.59 6.17 22.14
C ARG A 94 -23.48 5.68 21.02
N LEU A 95 -23.48 4.38 20.73
CA LEU A 95 -24.40 3.76 19.77
C LEU A 95 -25.87 4.02 20.13
N ARG A 96 -26.22 3.91 21.41
CA ARG A 96 -27.58 4.22 21.86
C ARG A 96 -27.95 5.69 21.66
N SER A 97 -27.06 6.63 22.02
CA SER A 97 -27.34 8.07 21.80
C SER A 97 -27.42 8.44 20.34
N ALA A 98 -26.73 7.71 19.47
CA ALA A 98 -26.80 7.87 18.02
C ALA A 98 -27.94 7.09 17.36
N GLN A 99 -28.73 6.29 18.14
CA GLN A 99 -29.78 5.39 17.63
C GLN A 99 -29.24 4.40 16.59
N LEU A 100 -28.01 3.89 16.81
CA LEU A 100 -27.36 2.89 15.98
C LEU A 100 -27.49 1.50 16.60
N PRO A 101 -27.49 0.42 15.80
CA PRO A 101 -27.55 -0.95 16.31
C PRO A 101 -26.39 -1.25 17.27
N ALA A 102 -26.73 -1.84 18.43
CA ALA A 102 -25.71 -2.21 19.43
C ALA A 102 -24.72 -3.26 18.92
N SER A 103 -25.11 -4.08 17.93
CA SER A 103 -24.24 -5.07 17.27
C SER A 103 -23.01 -4.46 16.62
N LEU A 104 -23.05 -3.18 16.25
CA LEU A 104 -21.89 -2.47 15.71
C LEU A 104 -20.72 -2.35 16.72
N VAL A 105 -20.97 -2.61 18.01
CA VAL A 105 -19.88 -2.71 19.00
C VAL A 105 -18.85 -3.77 18.64
N ALA A 106 -19.21 -4.79 17.86
CA ALA A 106 -18.27 -5.80 17.35
C ALA A 106 -17.11 -5.19 16.54
N LEU A 107 -17.33 -4.05 15.89
CA LEU A 107 -16.29 -3.33 15.12
C LEU A 107 -15.16 -2.78 16.02
N PHE A 108 -15.44 -2.61 17.33
CA PHE A 108 -14.42 -2.20 18.30
C PHE A 108 -13.28 -3.22 18.44
N PHE A 109 -13.54 -4.49 18.19
CA PHE A 109 -12.55 -5.57 18.32
C PHE A 109 -11.67 -5.78 17.09
N PHE A 110 -11.97 -5.09 15.99
CA PHE A 110 -11.15 -5.18 14.77
C PHE A 110 -10.09 -4.07 14.79
N PRO A 111 -8.80 -4.41 14.84
CA PRO A 111 -7.71 -3.45 14.80
C PRO A 111 -7.87 -2.51 13.58
N PHE A 112 -7.44 -1.27 13.72
CA PHE A 112 -7.62 -0.20 12.74
C PHE A 112 -9.09 0.22 12.51
N VAL A 113 -10.01 -0.74 12.28
CA VAL A 113 -11.45 -0.46 12.13
C VAL A 113 -11.99 0.23 13.38
N ASN A 114 -11.56 -0.18 14.58
CA ASN A 114 -11.95 0.45 15.85
C ASN A 114 -11.57 1.95 15.91
N LEU A 115 -10.43 2.33 15.35
CA LEU A 115 -10.00 3.73 15.30
C LEU A 115 -10.88 4.56 14.38
N VAL A 116 -11.11 4.06 13.15
CA VAL A 116 -12.03 4.69 12.20
C VAL A 116 -13.45 4.77 12.79
N PHE A 117 -13.90 3.71 13.43
CA PHE A 117 -15.20 3.64 14.09
C PHE A 117 -15.33 4.65 15.23
N PHE A 118 -14.30 4.79 16.07
CA PHE A 118 -14.23 5.81 17.11
C PHE A 118 -14.40 7.22 16.52
N PHE A 119 -13.63 7.59 15.51
CA PHE A 119 -13.73 8.90 14.86
C PHE A 119 -15.11 9.14 14.25
N LEU A 120 -15.67 8.15 13.55
CA LEU A 120 -17.00 8.25 12.99
C LEU A 120 -18.06 8.47 14.07
N LEU A 121 -18.00 7.75 15.18
CA LEU A 121 -18.91 7.94 16.31
C LEU A 121 -18.76 9.30 17.00
N CYS A 122 -17.59 9.92 17.00
CA CYS A 122 -17.40 11.29 17.47
C CYS A 122 -18.13 12.32 16.58
N LEU A 123 -18.30 12.01 15.27
CA LEU A 123 -18.95 12.91 14.32
C LEU A 123 -20.45 12.72 14.20
N VAL A 124 -20.97 11.52 14.44
CA VAL A 124 -22.44 11.24 14.36
C VAL A 124 -23.21 12.14 15.34
N PRO A 125 -24.24 12.90 14.91
CA PRO A 125 -25.06 13.68 15.82
C PRO A 125 -25.93 12.78 16.73
N GLU A 126 -26.32 13.31 17.89
CA GLU A 126 -27.30 12.67 18.75
C GLU A 126 -28.70 12.75 18.11
N ARG A 127 -29.46 11.67 18.21
CA ARG A 127 -30.87 11.67 17.88
C ARG A 127 -31.68 11.77 19.17
N ALA A 128 -32.42 12.87 19.35
CA ALA A 128 -33.44 12.95 20.38
C ALA A 128 -34.46 11.82 20.11
N GLY A 129 -34.82 11.05 21.13
CA GLY A 129 -35.74 9.94 21.00
C GLY A 129 -37.06 10.41 20.40
N ALA A 130 -37.31 10.12 19.16
CA ALA A 130 -38.66 10.17 18.61
C ALA A 130 -39.38 8.93 19.14
N GLU A 131 -40.14 9.10 20.21
CA GLU A 131 -41.30 8.27 20.51
C GLU A 131 -42.27 8.47 19.33
N GLY A 132 -42.30 7.54 18.42
CA GLY A 132 -43.24 7.67 17.31
C GLY A 132 -43.05 6.60 16.27
N THR A 133 -43.95 5.63 16.27
CA THR A 133 -44.32 4.72 15.18
C THR A 133 -43.17 3.89 14.59
N LYS A 134 -43.09 2.66 15.03
CA LYS A 134 -42.49 1.56 14.27
C LYS A 134 -43.18 1.47 12.91
N LYS A 135 -42.69 2.21 11.91
CA LYS A 135 -43.03 1.92 10.52
C LYS A 135 -42.53 0.50 10.25
N GLN A 136 -43.47 -0.39 10.08
CA GLN A 136 -43.27 -1.80 9.74
C GLN A 136 -42.68 -1.83 8.30
N TYR A 137 -41.35 -1.75 8.21
CA TYR A 137 -40.65 -1.88 6.93
C TYR A 137 -40.73 -3.33 6.45
N ARG A 138 -41.55 -3.58 5.42
CA ARG A 138 -41.48 -4.77 4.57
C ARG A 138 -40.27 -4.62 3.63
N GLY A 139 -39.05 -4.55 4.18
CA GLY A 139 -37.79 -4.42 3.44
C GLY A 139 -36.79 -5.48 3.90
N SER A 140 -35.74 -5.71 3.14
CA SER A 140 -34.67 -6.64 3.48
C SER A 140 -34.08 -6.31 4.87
N VAL A 141 -33.57 -7.33 5.59
CA VAL A 141 -32.93 -7.17 6.91
C VAL A 141 -31.86 -6.06 6.89
N LEU A 142 -31.17 -5.87 5.79
CA LEU A 142 -30.16 -4.82 5.60
C LEU A 142 -30.75 -3.40 5.67
N GLN A 143 -31.97 -3.17 5.18
CA GLN A 143 -32.60 -1.83 5.24
C GLN A 143 -32.93 -1.42 6.67
N GLY A 144 -33.15 -2.38 7.56
CA GLY A 144 -33.39 -2.11 9.01
C GLY A 144 -32.12 -1.71 9.75
N VAL A 145 -30.94 -2.09 9.28
CA VAL A 145 -29.64 -1.81 9.90
C VAL A 145 -29.04 -0.49 9.44
N ILE A 146 -29.35 -0.06 8.18
CA ILE A 146 -28.75 1.13 7.57
C ILE A 146 -29.42 2.39 8.14
N PRO A 147 -28.63 3.35 8.70
CA PRO A 147 -29.17 4.62 9.20
C PRO A 147 -29.81 5.48 8.09
N GLU A 148 -30.83 6.26 8.41
CA GLU A 148 -31.46 7.21 7.47
C GLU A 148 -30.56 8.42 7.18
N SER A 149 -29.76 8.85 8.17
CA SER A 149 -28.88 10.02 8.00
C SER A 149 -27.79 9.76 6.95
N ALA A 150 -27.50 10.77 6.15
CA ALA A 150 -26.47 10.71 5.13
C ALA A 150 -25.12 10.30 5.72
N PHE A 151 -24.75 10.91 6.85
CA PHE A 151 -23.50 10.58 7.53
C PHE A 151 -23.50 9.15 8.09
N GLY A 152 -24.57 8.71 8.75
CA GLY A 152 -24.65 7.37 9.33
C GLY A 152 -24.60 6.27 8.26
N SER A 153 -25.30 6.45 7.12
CA SER A 153 -25.24 5.49 6.02
C SER A 153 -23.88 5.50 5.31
N ALA A 154 -23.21 6.66 5.17
CA ALA A 154 -21.86 6.74 4.66
C ALA A 154 -20.85 6.05 5.60
N ALA A 155 -20.94 6.32 6.91
CA ALA A 155 -20.11 5.70 7.92
C ALA A 155 -20.24 4.16 7.92
N LEU A 156 -21.49 3.65 7.90
CA LEU A 156 -21.73 2.20 7.84
C LEU A 156 -21.19 1.59 6.54
N SER A 157 -21.37 2.29 5.41
CA SER A 157 -20.84 1.86 4.12
C SER A 157 -19.33 1.68 4.16
N VAL A 158 -18.59 2.67 4.66
CA VAL A 158 -17.13 2.60 4.83
C VAL A 158 -16.72 1.47 5.79
N LEU A 159 -17.41 1.36 6.93
CA LEU A 159 -17.13 0.33 7.94
C LEU A 159 -17.35 -1.10 7.45
N LEU A 160 -18.24 -1.30 6.49
CA LEU A 160 -18.45 -2.61 5.88
C LEU A 160 -17.50 -2.88 4.71
N THR A 161 -17.25 -1.87 3.87
CA THR A 161 -16.43 -2.07 2.66
C THR A 161 -14.94 -2.18 2.96
N VAL A 162 -14.41 -1.46 3.94
CA VAL A 162 -12.97 -1.48 4.26
C VAL A 162 -12.49 -2.87 4.72
N PRO A 163 -13.11 -3.55 5.71
CA PRO A 163 -12.69 -4.90 6.09
C PRO A 163 -12.81 -5.92 4.95
N ILE A 164 -13.85 -5.79 4.14
CA ILE A 164 -14.03 -6.64 2.95
C ILE A 164 -12.89 -6.39 1.96
N GLY A 165 -12.56 -5.12 1.70
CA GLY A 165 -11.43 -4.76 0.83
C GLY A 165 -10.11 -5.35 1.31
N ILE A 166 -9.80 -5.23 2.61
CA ILE A 166 -8.60 -5.82 3.21
C ILE A 166 -8.60 -7.35 3.03
N ALA A 167 -9.71 -8.01 3.31
CA ALA A 167 -9.82 -9.47 3.16
C ALA A 167 -9.60 -9.91 1.71
N LEU A 168 -10.13 -9.16 0.73
CA LEU A 168 -9.96 -9.44 -0.70
C LEU A 168 -8.53 -9.18 -1.18
N VAL A 169 -7.84 -8.15 -0.64
CA VAL A 169 -6.41 -7.92 -0.89
C VAL A 169 -5.59 -9.10 -0.36
N LEU A 170 -5.82 -9.49 0.90
CA LEU A 170 -5.12 -10.62 1.52
C LEU A 170 -5.36 -11.93 0.75
N ALA A 171 -6.59 -12.18 0.31
CA ALA A 171 -6.89 -13.33 -0.53
C ALA A 171 -6.11 -13.30 -1.85
N GLY A 172 -6.03 -12.15 -2.52
CA GLY A 172 -5.24 -11.96 -3.74
C GLY A 172 -3.76 -12.25 -3.53
N ILE A 173 -3.18 -11.71 -2.46
CA ILE A 173 -1.75 -11.81 -2.19
C ILE A 173 -1.36 -13.17 -1.61
N GLN A 174 -2.13 -13.70 -0.64
CA GLN A 174 -1.75 -14.88 0.13
C GLN A 174 -2.26 -16.20 -0.50
N ILE A 175 -3.44 -16.19 -1.11
CA ILE A 175 -4.06 -17.39 -1.68
C ILE A 175 -3.73 -17.52 -3.16
N PHE A 176 -3.94 -16.44 -3.93
CA PHE A 176 -3.75 -16.46 -5.38
C PHE A 176 -2.35 -16.03 -5.82
N THR A 177 -1.54 -15.44 -4.93
CA THR A 177 -0.18 -14.93 -5.22
C THR A 177 -0.12 -14.10 -6.50
N ASN A 178 -1.16 -13.29 -6.73
CA ASN A 178 -1.38 -12.56 -7.97
C ASN A 178 -1.56 -11.06 -7.73
N TYR A 179 -0.81 -10.27 -8.48
CA TYR A 179 -0.90 -8.80 -8.53
C TYR A 179 -1.51 -8.38 -9.89
N GLY A 180 -2.76 -8.78 -10.11
CA GLY A 180 -3.43 -8.74 -11.40
C GLY A 180 -4.63 -7.79 -11.48
N TRP A 181 -5.46 -8.04 -12.51
CA TRP A 181 -6.69 -7.29 -12.80
C TRP A 181 -7.69 -7.36 -11.63
N GLY A 182 -7.76 -8.52 -10.94
CA GLY A 182 -8.62 -8.70 -9.78
C GLY A 182 -8.28 -7.72 -8.67
N LEU A 183 -6.97 -7.52 -8.39
CA LEU A 183 -6.50 -6.66 -7.32
C LEU A 183 -6.55 -5.17 -7.71
N PHE A 184 -6.05 -4.82 -8.90
CA PHE A 184 -5.86 -3.41 -9.27
C PHE A 184 -7.04 -2.78 -10.02
N VAL A 185 -7.94 -3.59 -10.60
CA VAL A 185 -9.09 -3.09 -11.37
C VAL A 185 -10.41 -3.51 -10.75
N ALA A 186 -10.63 -4.82 -10.58
CA ALA A 186 -11.92 -5.31 -10.08
C ALA A 186 -12.18 -4.87 -8.64
N LEU A 187 -11.19 -4.94 -7.76
CA LEU A 187 -11.33 -4.59 -6.34
C LEU A 187 -11.70 -3.11 -6.13
N PRO A 188 -10.97 -2.11 -6.64
CA PRO A 188 -11.31 -0.71 -6.43
C PRO A 188 -12.70 -0.36 -7.00
N PHE A 189 -13.02 -0.86 -8.19
CA PHE A 189 -14.34 -0.67 -8.79
C PHE A 189 -15.44 -1.27 -7.92
N THR A 190 -15.29 -2.52 -7.51
CA THR A 190 -16.28 -3.25 -6.70
C THR A 190 -16.48 -2.60 -5.34
N MET A 191 -15.39 -2.15 -4.69
CA MET A 191 -15.47 -1.42 -3.43
C MET A 191 -16.25 -0.11 -3.58
N GLY A 192 -15.93 0.67 -4.62
CA GLY A 192 -16.64 1.92 -4.89
C GLY A 192 -18.12 1.70 -5.19
N PHE A 193 -18.44 0.67 -5.96
CA PHE A 193 -19.81 0.27 -6.27
C PHE A 193 -20.57 -0.17 -5.01
N MET A 194 -20.00 -1.08 -4.22
CA MET A 194 -20.58 -1.52 -2.95
C MET A 194 -20.81 -0.37 -1.98
N ALA A 195 -19.81 0.50 -1.84
CA ALA A 195 -19.91 1.65 -0.96
C ALA A 195 -21.10 2.55 -1.34
N ALA A 196 -21.26 2.87 -2.62
CA ALA A 196 -22.37 3.68 -3.10
C ALA A 196 -23.72 2.99 -2.93
N VAL A 197 -23.81 1.69 -3.20
CA VAL A 197 -25.05 0.90 -3.05
C VAL A 197 -25.49 0.83 -1.59
N ILE A 198 -24.58 0.57 -0.65
CA ILE A 198 -24.88 0.54 0.79
C ILE A 198 -25.29 1.95 1.26
N TYR A 199 -24.55 2.98 0.83
CA TYR A 199 -24.82 4.38 1.18
C TYR A 199 -26.20 4.85 0.75
N SER A 200 -26.67 4.42 -0.42
CA SER A 200 -27.95 4.82 -1.00
C SER A 200 -29.10 3.83 -0.74
N ALA A 201 -28.87 2.74 0.00
CA ALA A 201 -29.83 1.64 0.14
C ALA A 201 -31.15 2.02 0.83
N ARG A 202 -31.16 3.04 1.69
CA ARG A 202 -32.36 3.49 2.42
C ARG A 202 -32.96 4.74 1.83
N GLU A 203 -32.14 5.67 1.36
CA GLU A 203 -32.57 6.92 0.74
C GLU A 203 -31.74 7.22 -0.50
N PRO A 204 -32.37 7.75 -1.58
CA PRO A 204 -31.61 8.18 -2.75
C PRO A 204 -30.56 9.23 -2.40
N ARG A 205 -29.36 9.06 -2.88
CA ARG A 205 -28.22 9.96 -2.65
C ARG A 205 -27.79 10.63 -3.95
N SER A 206 -27.11 11.78 -3.85
CA SER A 206 -26.57 12.47 -5.00
C SER A 206 -25.36 11.75 -5.59
N MET A 207 -25.11 11.92 -6.88
CA MET A 207 -23.93 11.33 -7.54
C MET A 207 -22.59 11.77 -6.90
N PRO A 208 -22.36 13.07 -6.61
CA PRO A 208 -21.12 13.47 -5.94
C PRO A 208 -20.93 12.81 -4.59
N SER A 209 -22.00 12.66 -3.78
CA SER A 209 -21.92 12.00 -2.48
C SER A 209 -21.57 10.51 -2.60
N CYS A 210 -22.13 9.81 -3.58
CA CYS A 210 -21.79 8.40 -3.84
C CYS A 210 -20.32 8.22 -4.25
N ILE A 211 -19.83 9.11 -5.14
CA ILE A 211 -18.41 9.11 -5.54
C ILE A 211 -17.52 9.44 -4.35
N THR A 212 -17.86 10.42 -3.53
CA THR A 212 -17.08 10.79 -2.35
C THR A 212 -16.96 9.61 -1.37
N VAL A 213 -18.06 8.92 -1.05
CA VAL A 213 -18.06 7.76 -0.16
C VAL A 213 -17.22 6.61 -0.75
N ALA A 214 -17.30 6.38 -2.06
CA ALA A 214 -16.49 5.40 -2.77
C ALA A 214 -14.99 5.72 -2.65
N CYS A 215 -14.57 6.97 -2.90
CA CYS A 215 -13.19 7.41 -2.79
C CYS A 215 -12.67 7.36 -1.34
N ILE A 216 -13.50 7.72 -0.36
CA ILE A 216 -13.15 7.58 1.07
C ILE A 216 -12.92 6.11 1.44
N SER A 217 -13.77 5.20 0.96
CA SER A 217 -13.62 3.77 1.25
C SER A 217 -12.28 3.22 0.75
N ILE A 218 -11.89 3.56 -0.48
CA ILE A 218 -10.62 3.08 -1.04
C ILE A 218 -9.41 3.76 -0.35
N ALA A 219 -9.51 5.04 -0.03
CA ALA A 219 -8.45 5.76 0.69
C ALA A 219 -8.20 5.17 2.09
N ILE A 220 -9.27 4.91 2.85
CA ILE A 220 -9.17 4.28 4.18
C ILE A 220 -8.63 2.85 4.07
N THR A 221 -9.00 2.11 3.02
CA THR A 221 -8.41 0.78 2.77
C THR A 221 -6.90 0.88 2.54
N GLY A 222 -6.44 1.85 1.73
CA GLY A 222 -4.99 2.08 1.53
C GLY A 222 -4.26 2.39 2.83
N VAL A 223 -4.81 3.28 3.68
CA VAL A 223 -4.25 3.57 5.01
C VAL A 223 -4.24 2.32 5.90
N ALA A 224 -5.27 1.49 5.83
CA ALA A 224 -5.32 0.23 6.58
C ALA A 224 -4.25 -0.77 6.10
N LEU A 225 -4.04 -0.91 4.79
CA LEU A 225 -2.97 -1.76 4.24
C LEU A 225 -1.58 -1.35 4.75
N LEU A 226 -1.34 -0.04 4.84
CA LEU A 226 -0.12 0.50 5.43
C LEU A 226 -0.03 0.21 6.94
N ALA A 227 -1.13 0.43 7.68
CA ALA A 227 -1.19 0.23 9.13
C ALA A 227 -1.00 -1.24 9.53
N PHE A 228 -1.45 -2.18 8.72
CA PHE A 228 -1.23 -3.62 8.92
C PHE A 228 0.09 -4.15 8.33
N ALA A 229 0.94 -3.27 7.80
CA ALA A 229 2.20 -3.65 7.15
C ALA A 229 2.01 -4.69 6.03
N ILE A 230 0.90 -4.60 5.30
CA ILE A 230 0.60 -5.45 4.13
C ILE A 230 1.30 -4.90 2.91
N GLU A 231 1.24 -3.57 2.72
CA GLU A 231 1.86 -2.84 1.61
C GLU A 231 2.59 -1.59 2.14
N GLY A 232 3.58 -1.11 1.37
CA GLY A 232 4.31 0.10 1.70
C GLY A 232 3.76 1.35 1.01
N VAL A 233 4.29 2.51 1.39
CA VAL A 233 3.85 3.81 0.88
C VAL A 233 4.09 3.94 -0.62
N ILE A 234 5.23 3.46 -1.14
CA ILE A 234 5.60 3.61 -2.54
C ILE A 234 4.60 2.88 -3.44
N CYS A 235 4.31 1.62 -3.13
CA CYS A 235 3.36 0.81 -3.89
C CYS A 235 1.95 1.39 -3.85
N LEU A 236 1.50 1.86 -2.68
CA LEU A 236 0.20 2.52 -2.55
C LEU A 236 0.13 3.80 -3.37
N MET A 237 1.18 4.64 -3.34
CA MET A 237 1.25 5.86 -4.14
C MET A 237 1.20 5.58 -5.65
N MET A 238 1.87 4.51 -6.09
CA MET A 238 1.81 4.07 -7.49
C MET A 238 0.44 3.49 -7.87
N ALA A 239 -0.31 2.90 -6.92
CA ALA A 239 -1.64 2.35 -7.18
C ALA A 239 -2.76 3.42 -7.18
N ILE A 240 -2.62 4.55 -6.46
CA ILE A 240 -3.63 5.61 -6.32
C ILE A 240 -4.19 6.11 -7.68
N PRO A 241 -3.36 6.44 -8.70
CA PRO A 241 -3.86 6.97 -9.96
C PRO A 241 -4.77 6.01 -10.73
N LEU A 242 -4.70 4.71 -10.44
CA LEU A 242 -5.57 3.69 -10.99
C LEU A 242 -6.77 3.42 -10.07
N ALA A 243 -6.54 3.26 -8.78
CA ALA A 243 -7.55 2.83 -7.82
C ALA A 243 -8.64 3.88 -7.58
N VAL A 244 -8.28 5.17 -7.46
CA VAL A 244 -9.26 6.24 -7.17
C VAL A 244 -10.24 6.47 -8.33
N PRO A 245 -9.82 6.59 -9.60
CA PRO A 245 -10.75 6.69 -10.73
C PRO A 245 -11.66 5.47 -10.87
N LEU A 246 -11.15 4.25 -10.63
CA LEU A 246 -11.96 3.04 -10.67
C LEU A 246 -12.98 2.98 -9.53
N ALA A 247 -12.61 3.38 -8.32
CA ALA A 247 -13.55 3.50 -7.21
C ALA A 247 -14.61 4.58 -7.49
N ALA A 248 -14.22 5.72 -8.04
CA ALA A 248 -15.15 6.77 -8.46
C ALA A 248 -16.14 6.27 -9.54
N LEU A 249 -15.64 5.53 -10.53
CA LEU A 249 -16.47 4.88 -11.55
C LEU A 249 -17.43 3.87 -10.93
N GLY A 250 -16.96 3.05 -9.99
CA GLY A 250 -17.80 2.15 -9.20
C GLY A 250 -18.90 2.91 -8.45
N GLY A 251 -18.54 4.01 -7.78
CA GLY A 251 -19.45 4.90 -7.07
C GLY A 251 -20.53 5.52 -7.99
N MET A 252 -20.12 5.92 -9.20
CA MET A 252 -21.05 6.41 -10.24
C MET A 252 -22.00 5.31 -10.71
N CYS A 253 -21.51 4.11 -10.96
CA CYS A 253 -22.33 2.96 -11.33
C CYS A 253 -23.31 2.58 -10.22
N GLY A 254 -22.91 2.64 -8.94
CA GLY A 254 -23.78 2.46 -7.78
C GLY A 254 -24.87 3.53 -7.70
N TYR A 255 -24.53 4.80 -8.00
CA TYR A 255 -25.52 5.87 -8.14
C TYR A 255 -26.51 5.60 -9.27
N LEU A 256 -26.09 5.13 -10.44
CA LEU A 256 -26.99 4.80 -11.55
C LEU A 256 -27.89 3.62 -11.20
N ALA A 257 -27.39 2.62 -10.50
CA ALA A 257 -28.17 1.47 -10.05
C ALA A 257 -29.36 1.90 -9.17
N GLN A 258 -29.17 2.87 -8.24
CA GLN A 258 -30.31 3.37 -7.43
C GLN A 258 -31.41 4.05 -8.27
N ARG A 259 -31.09 4.63 -9.44
CA ARG A 259 -32.08 5.32 -10.32
C ARG A 259 -32.92 4.35 -11.13
N TRP A 260 -32.45 3.13 -11.38
CA TRP A 260 -33.15 2.13 -12.21
C TRP A 260 -34.20 1.33 -11.43
N ARG A 261 -34.98 1.98 -10.54
CA ARG A 261 -36.05 1.36 -9.73
C ARG A 261 -35.62 0.05 -9.03
N TRP A 262 -34.38 0.00 -8.60
CA TRP A 262 -33.88 -1.13 -7.88
C TRP A 262 -34.52 -1.21 -6.48
N SER A 263 -35.16 -2.31 -6.15
CA SER A 263 -35.84 -2.54 -4.86
C SER A 263 -34.86 -2.65 -3.67
N GLY A 264 -33.64 -2.17 -3.82
CA GLY A 264 -32.53 -2.23 -2.84
C GLY A 264 -31.65 -3.47 -3.01
N PRO A 265 -30.48 -3.47 -2.34
CA PRO A 265 -29.54 -4.58 -2.43
C PRO A 265 -30.18 -5.82 -1.79
N ASN A 266 -30.40 -6.86 -2.59
CA ASN A 266 -30.78 -8.16 -2.07
C ASN A 266 -29.51 -8.95 -1.66
N PRO A 267 -29.62 -9.91 -0.73
CA PRO A 267 -28.46 -10.70 -0.30
C PRO A 267 -27.73 -11.42 -1.42
N ALA A 268 -28.48 -11.92 -2.41
CA ALA A 268 -27.90 -12.64 -3.56
C ALA A 268 -27.02 -11.72 -4.43
N PHE A 269 -27.45 -10.49 -4.67
CA PHE A 269 -26.66 -9.51 -5.41
C PHE A 269 -25.39 -9.11 -4.67
N LEU A 270 -25.46 -8.87 -3.35
CA LEU A 270 -24.29 -8.57 -2.54
C LEU A 270 -23.32 -9.76 -2.48
N SER A 271 -23.84 -10.97 -2.40
CA SER A 271 -23.01 -12.19 -2.45
C SER A 271 -22.32 -12.34 -3.82
N ALA A 272 -23.03 -12.09 -4.92
CA ALA A 272 -22.43 -12.12 -6.25
C ALA A 272 -21.32 -11.07 -6.41
N LEU A 273 -21.51 -9.88 -5.84
CA LEU A 273 -20.50 -8.80 -5.85
C LEU A 273 -19.28 -9.17 -5.00
N LEU A 274 -19.48 -9.80 -3.83
CA LEU A 274 -18.40 -10.31 -2.98
C LEU A 274 -17.60 -11.42 -3.65
N LEU A 275 -18.25 -12.27 -4.45
CA LEU A 275 -17.60 -13.37 -5.18
C LEU A 275 -16.96 -12.92 -6.50
N PHE A 276 -17.30 -11.74 -6.99
CA PHE A 276 -16.77 -11.22 -8.27
C PHE A 276 -15.26 -11.07 -8.25
N VAL A 277 -14.72 -10.39 -7.23
CA VAL A 277 -13.26 -10.15 -7.12
C VAL A 277 -12.49 -11.46 -6.95
N PRO A 278 -12.82 -12.35 -5.99
CA PRO A 278 -12.18 -13.66 -5.89
C PRO A 278 -12.33 -14.50 -7.16
N GLY A 279 -13.45 -14.40 -7.84
CA GLY A 279 -13.68 -15.07 -9.13
C GLY A 279 -12.70 -14.61 -10.21
N VAL A 280 -12.49 -13.29 -10.33
CA VAL A 280 -11.49 -12.74 -11.25
C VAL A 280 -10.09 -13.19 -10.86
N GLN A 281 -9.73 -13.10 -9.58
CA GLN A 281 -8.41 -13.52 -9.07
C GLN A 281 -8.16 -15.03 -9.32
N TRP A 282 -9.18 -15.87 -9.13
CA TRP A 282 -9.10 -17.31 -9.43
C TRP A 282 -8.91 -17.58 -10.91
N LEU A 283 -9.64 -16.88 -11.79
CA LEU A 283 -9.48 -17.01 -13.24
C LEU A 283 -8.06 -16.58 -13.67
N GLU A 284 -7.55 -15.50 -13.13
CA GLU A 284 -6.17 -15.03 -13.42
C GLU A 284 -5.12 -16.04 -12.96
N HIS A 285 -5.30 -16.62 -11.77
CA HIS A 285 -4.39 -17.64 -11.24
C HIS A 285 -4.33 -18.87 -12.15
N GLY A 286 -5.46 -19.26 -12.74
CA GLY A 286 -5.55 -20.39 -13.69
C GLY A 286 -4.92 -20.12 -15.05
N VAL A 287 -4.78 -18.84 -15.45
CA VAL A 287 -4.21 -18.45 -16.74
C VAL A 287 -2.77 -17.98 -16.51
N LYS A 288 -1.78 -18.85 -16.81
CA LYS A 288 -0.37 -18.46 -16.80
C LYS A 288 -0.12 -17.43 -17.90
N GLN A 289 -0.21 -16.15 -17.55
CA GLN A 289 0.13 -15.07 -18.47
C GLN A 289 1.65 -14.94 -18.52
N THR A 290 2.22 -15.07 -19.72
CA THR A 290 3.65 -14.76 -19.92
C THR A 290 3.82 -13.23 -19.94
N PRO A 291 4.56 -12.64 -19.02
CA PRO A 291 4.77 -11.19 -19.01
C PRO A 291 5.46 -10.75 -20.30
N PRO A 292 5.00 -9.67 -20.96
CA PRO A 292 5.67 -9.13 -22.12
C PRO A 292 7.05 -8.56 -21.75
N THR A 293 8.03 -8.72 -22.63
CA THR A 293 9.34 -8.07 -22.49
C THR A 293 9.25 -6.62 -22.93
N PHE A 294 9.68 -5.71 -22.09
CA PHE A 294 9.78 -4.28 -22.34
C PHE A 294 11.22 -3.85 -22.53
N VAL A 295 11.41 -2.68 -23.17
CA VAL A 295 12.73 -2.12 -23.45
C VAL A 295 12.74 -0.66 -23.07
N VAL A 296 13.72 -0.24 -22.26
CA VAL A 296 14.03 1.17 -21.99
C VAL A 296 15.38 1.52 -22.58
N ARG A 297 15.45 2.66 -23.28
CA ARG A 297 16.67 3.22 -23.82
C ARG A 297 16.85 4.64 -23.34
N SER A 298 18.09 4.97 -22.96
CA SER A 298 18.47 6.32 -22.55
C SER A 298 19.84 6.63 -23.10
N ALA A 299 20.07 7.85 -23.58
CA ALA A 299 21.34 8.22 -24.18
C ALA A 299 21.77 9.63 -23.76
N ILE A 300 23.08 9.83 -23.67
CA ILE A 300 23.71 11.15 -23.50
C ILE A 300 24.89 11.30 -24.41
N ASN A 301 25.31 12.55 -24.67
CA ASN A 301 26.53 12.85 -25.36
C ASN A 301 27.63 13.23 -24.37
N ILE A 302 28.86 12.73 -24.59
CA ILE A 302 30.01 12.86 -23.72
C ILE A 302 31.15 13.49 -24.51
N LYS A 303 31.87 14.46 -23.94
CA LYS A 303 33.02 15.14 -24.58
C LYS A 303 34.32 14.37 -24.25
N ALA A 304 34.32 13.08 -24.54
CA ALA A 304 35.47 12.20 -24.41
C ALA A 304 35.44 11.15 -25.51
N THR A 305 36.60 10.56 -25.85
CA THR A 305 36.70 9.53 -26.88
C THR A 305 36.02 8.24 -26.45
N PRO A 306 35.62 7.36 -27.38
CA PRO A 306 35.02 6.08 -27.05
C PRO A 306 35.87 5.23 -26.07
N GLU A 307 37.18 5.26 -26.19
CA GLU A 307 38.14 4.52 -25.35
C GLU A 307 38.14 5.05 -23.90
N GLN A 308 38.01 6.36 -23.73
CA GLN A 308 37.91 6.99 -22.42
C GLN A 308 36.57 6.64 -21.74
N VAL A 309 35.49 6.71 -22.50
CA VAL A 309 34.13 6.36 -22.01
C VAL A 309 34.04 4.87 -21.68
N TRP A 310 34.65 4.00 -22.53
CA TRP A 310 34.64 2.55 -22.36
C TRP A 310 35.16 2.11 -20.98
N ARG A 311 36.25 2.70 -20.52
CA ARG A 311 36.83 2.39 -19.20
C ARG A 311 35.83 2.61 -18.08
N GLN A 312 35.00 3.64 -18.18
CA GLN A 312 33.97 3.98 -17.18
C GLN A 312 32.69 3.15 -17.38
N VAL A 313 32.44 2.58 -18.57
CA VAL A 313 31.31 1.68 -18.83
C VAL A 313 31.54 0.29 -18.26
N VAL A 314 32.73 -0.24 -18.40
CA VAL A 314 33.11 -1.57 -17.90
C VAL A 314 32.98 -1.64 -16.39
N ALA A 315 33.52 -0.66 -15.67
CA ALA A 315 33.40 -0.51 -14.23
C ALA A 315 33.40 0.99 -13.89
N PHE A 316 32.55 1.41 -12.97
CA PHE A 316 32.51 2.80 -12.51
C PHE A 316 32.61 2.92 -11.01
N SER A 317 33.23 4.01 -10.57
CA SER A 317 33.41 4.36 -9.16
C SER A 317 32.09 4.64 -8.45
N GLU A 318 32.15 4.86 -7.15
CA GLU A 318 30.97 5.13 -6.32
C GLU A 318 30.28 6.43 -6.77
N ILE A 319 29.00 6.29 -7.10
CA ILE A 319 28.13 7.43 -7.47
C ILE A 319 27.70 8.15 -6.18
N PRO A 320 27.80 9.48 -6.09
CA PRO A 320 27.34 10.24 -4.93
C PRO A 320 25.90 9.92 -4.51
N PRO A 321 25.52 10.01 -3.23
CA PRO A 321 24.15 9.73 -2.79
C PRO A 321 23.08 10.49 -3.59
N PRO A 322 21.91 9.88 -3.87
CA PRO A 322 20.87 10.49 -4.69
C PRO A 322 20.19 11.66 -3.98
N THR A 323 19.86 12.70 -4.76
CA THR A 323 19.06 13.84 -4.31
C THR A 323 17.60 13.73 -4.71
N GLU A 324 17.27 12.88 -5.69
CA GLU A 324 15.93 12.68 -6.21
C GLU A 324 15.03 11.99 -5.18
N LEU A 325 13.80 12.53 -5.04
CA LEU A 325 12.82 12.03 -4.06
C LEU A 325 12.47 10.54 -4.26
N VAL A 326 12.44 10.07 -5.50
CA VAL A 326 12.09 8.66 -5.80
C VAL A 326 13.08 7.68 -5.18
N PHE A 327 14.38 7.97 -5.24
CA PHE A 327 15.41 7.13 -4.64
C PHE A 327 15.48 7.29 -3.11
N ARG A 328 15.29 8.51 -2.63
CA ARG A 328 15.19 8.79 -1.19
C ARG A 328 13.96 8.16 -0.54
N ALA A 329 12.90 7.95 -1.30
CA ALA A 329 11.70 7.24 -0.84
C ALA A 329 11.90 5.73 -0.72
N GLY A 330 12.98 5.17 -1.29
CA GLY A 330 13.33 3.75 -1.14
C GLY A 330 13.43 2.97 -2.45
N VAL A 331 13.16 3.57 -3.63
CA VAL A 331 13.43 2.91 -4.90
C VAL A 331 14.93 2.63 -5.04
N ALA A 332 15.28 1.43 -5.48
CA ALA A 332 16.67 1.00 -5.62
C ALA A 332 17.42 1.89 -6.62
N TYR A 333 18.65 2.25 -6.27
CA TYR A 333 19.51 3.08 -7.11
C TYR A 333 20.92 2.51 -7.18
N PRO A 334 21.64 2.72 -8.31
CA PRO A 334 23.00 2.24 -8.51
C PRO A 334 23.99 3.03 -7.65
N ILE A 335 24.95 2.31 -7.07
CA ILE A 335 26.02 2.85 -6.24
C ILE A 335 27.37 2.78 -6.97
N ARG A 336 27.75 1.60 -7.51
CA ARG A 336 28.99 1.37 -8.25
C ARG A 336 28.86 0.14 -9.11
N ALA A 337 29.82 -0.07 -10.03
CA ALA A 337 29.94 -1.31 -10.77
C ALA A 337 31.37 -1.84 -10.72
N GLU A 338 31.50 -3.13 -10.45
CA GLU A 338 32.76 -3.88 -10.40
C GLU A 338 32.71 -4.97 -11.47
N ILE A 339 33.86 -5.35 -12.03
CA ILE A 339 33.95 -6.42 -12.99
C ILE A 339 35.06 -7.42 -12.62
N PHE A 340 34.77 -8.68 -12.79
CA PHE A 340 35.69 -9.79 -12.53
C PHE A 340 35.98 -10.52 -13.85
N GLY A 341 37.22 -10.42 -14.32
CA GLY A 341 37.65 -10.93 -15.60
C GLY A 341 37.55 -9.91 -16.74
N THR A 342 37.86 -10.33 -17.97
CA THR A 342 37.84 -9.54 -19.20
C THR A 342 37.26 -10.35 -20.34
N GLY A 343 36.58 -9.67 -21.29
CA GLY A 343 35.97 -10.30 -22.46
C GLY A 343 34.63 -11.02 -22.16
N PRO A 344 34.11 -11.74 -23.16
CA PRO A 344 32.89 -12.53 -22.98
C PRO A 344 33.06 -13.57 -21.87
N GLY A 345 32.08 -13.70 -20.98
CA GLY A 345 32.14 -14.57 -19.80
C GLY A 345 32.68 -13.88 -18.54
N ALA A 346 33.22 -12.66 -18.60
CA ALA A 346 33.48 -11.85 -17.41
C ALA A 346 32.18 -11.57 -16.66
N GLU A 347 32.25 -11.42 -15.35
CA GLU A 347 31.09 -11.17 -14.50
C GLU A 347 31.13 -9.74 -13.95
N ARG A 348 30.12 -8.96 -14.27
CA ARG A 348 29.97 -7.59 -13.79
C ARG A 348 28.93 -7.55 -12.66
N HIS A 349 29.28 -6.91 -11.56
CA HIS A 349 28.39 -6.66 -10.45
C HIS A 349 28.00 -5.19 -10.41
N CYS A 350 26.76 -4.89 -10.77
CA CYS A 350 26.20 -3.55 -10.60
C CYS A 350 25.53 -3.45 -9.24
N VAL A 351 26.22 -2.82 -8.29
CA VAL A 351 25.79 -2.72 -6.88
C VAL A 351 24.76 -1.62 -6.74
N PHE A 352 23.58 -1.99 -6.26
CA PHE A 352 22.46 -1.09 -5.93
C PHE A 352 22.28 -1.00 -4.41
N SER A 353 21.47 -0.03 -3.97
CA SER A 353 21.14 0.16 -2.56
C SER A 353 20.44 -1.03 -1.89
N THR A 354 19.86 -1.93 -2.67
CA THR A 354 19.15 -3.13 -2.20
C THR A 354 19.90 -4.44 -2.43
N GLY A 355 21.05 -4.41 -3.10
CA GLY A 355 21.85 -5.58 -3.48
C GLY A 355 22.50 -5.41 -4.83
N ALA A 356 23.17 -6.43 -5.34
CA ALA A 356 23.85 -6.38 -6.62
C ALA A 356 23.09 -7.12 -7.72
N PHE A 357 23.01 -6.51 -8.92
CA PHE A 357 22.75 -7.26 -10.14
C PHE A 357 24.01 -8.02 -10.53
N VAL A 358 23.86 -9.29 -10.87
CA VAL A 358 24.95 -10.12 -11.41
C VAL A 358 24.77 -10.20 -12.91
N GLU A 359 25.75 -9.66 -13.64
CA GLU A 359 25.68 -9.35 -15.06
C GLU A 359 26.79 -10.09 -15.85
N PRO A 360 26.64 -11.37 -16.22
CA PRO A 360 27.56 -12.05 -17.14
C PRO A 360 27.63 -11.34 -18.50
N ILE A 361 28.86 -11.03 -18.94
CA ILE A 361 29.10 -10.35 -20.22
C ILE A 361 28.90 -11.34 -21.38
N GLU A 362 28.00 -11.00 -22.30
CA GLU A 362 27.72 -11.75 -23.53
C GLU A 362 28.58 -11.24 -24.71
N ILE A 363 28.67 -9.91 -24.87
CA ILE A 363 29.40 -9.24 -25.94
C ILE A 363 30.35 -8.22 -25.29
N TRP A 364 31.63 -8.33 -25.65
CA TRP A 364 32.68 -7.39 -25.32
C TRP A 364 33.35 -6.95 -26.61
N ASP A 365 32.83 -5.89 -27.22
CA ASP A 365 33.38 -5.27 -28.43
C ASP A 365 33.87 -3.86 -28.10
N GLU A 366 35.13 -3.79 -27.67
CA GLU A 366 35.78 -2.56 -27.23
C GLU A 366 36.15 -1.68 -28.43
N PRO A 367 35.86 -0.37 -28.41
CA PRO A 367 35.13 0.39 -27.40
C PRO A 367 33.65 0.63 -27.76
N HIS A 368 32.98 -0.29 -28.48
CA HIS A 368 31.68 -0.03 -29.10
C HIS A 368 30.49 -0.60 -28.32
N ILE A 369 30.56 -1.86 -27.92
CA ILE A 369 29.40 -2.54 -27.31
C ILE A 369 29.82 -3.38 -26.08
N LEU A 370 29.19 -3.11 -24.97
CA LEU A 370 29.17 -4.01 -23.79
C LEU A 370 27.75 -4.50 -23.60
N LYS A 371 27.48 -5.81 -23.84
CA LYS A 371 26.17 -6.42 -23.63
C LYS A 371 26.27 -7.53 -22.62
N PHE A 372 25.28 -7.62 -21.73
CA PHE A 372 25.23 -8.59 -20.65
C PHE A 372 23.81 -9.11 -20.44
N SER A 373 23.71 -10.36 -19.99
CA SER A 373 22.50 -10.91 -19.37
C SER A 373 22.47 -10.57 -17.88
N VAL A 374 21.35 -10.81 -17.22
CA VAL A 374 21.20 -10.64 -15.77
C VAL A 374 20.76 -11.95 -15.16
N THR A 375 21.58 -12.50 -14.25
CA THR A 375 21.33 -13.80 -13.58
C THR A 375 20.81 -13.63 -12.15
N SER A 376 21.08 -12.47 -11.51
CA SER A 376 20.57 -12.15 -10.18
C SER A 376 20.01 -10.73 -10.18
N ASN A 377 18.77 -10.60 -9.67
CA ASN A 377 18.07 -9.34 -9.56
C ASN A 377 17.84 -9.02 -8.06
N PRO A 378 18.35 -7.90 -7.53
CA PRO A 378 18.01 -7.45 -6.19
C PRO A 378 16.57 -6.92 -6.13
N ALA A 379 16.04 -6.72 -4.92
CA ALA A 379 14.73 -6.10 -4.76
C ALA A 379 14.67 -4.72 -5.43
N PRO A 380 13.58 -4.39 -6.15
CA PRO A 380 13.47 -3.12 -6.90
C PRO A 380 13.34 -1.90 -5.98
N MET A 381 13.01 -2.09 -4.72
CA MET A 381 12.91 -1.04 -3.71
C MET A 381 12.94 -1.60 -2.29
N GLN A 382 13.19 -0.72 -1.34
CA GLN A 382 12.89 -0.93 0.07
C GLN A 382 11.68 -0.06 0.41
N GLU A 383 10.57 -0.68 0.79
CA GLU A 383 9.33 0.04 1.04
C GLU A 383 9.44 1.03 2.21
N LEU A 384 8.97 2.24 1.99
CA LEU A 384 8.80 3.24 3.03
C LEU A 384 7.60 2.87 3.90
N THR A 385 7.85 2.59 5.17
CA THR A 385 6.85 2.11 6.10
C THR A 385 7.20 2.56 7.53
N PRO A 386 6.20 2.74 8.42
CA PRO A 386 6.47 3.01 9.84
C PRO A 386 6.99 1.79 10.61
N TYR A 387 7.07 0.63 9.99
CA TYR A 387 7.55 -0.63 10.57
C TYR A 387 8.97 -0.95 10.11
N ALA A 388 9.72 -1.71 10.91
CA ALA A 388 11.02 -2.23 10.48
C ALA A 388 10.82 -3.31 9.40
N GLY A 389 11.10 -2.96 8.14
CA GLY A 389 11.17 -3.89 7.01
C GLY A 389 9.84 -4.57 6.67
N VAL A 390 8.97 -3.93 5.91
CA VAL A 390 7.87 -4.58 5.18
C VAL A 390 8.44 -5.15 3.89
N ASP A 391 8.15 -6.42 3.62
CA ASP A 391 8.66 -7.17 2.48
C ASP A 391 7.50 -7.84 1.72
N PRO A 392 6.72 -7.06 0.93
CA PRO A 392 5.62 -7.60 0.17
C PRO A 392 6.10 -8.55 -0.93
N PRO A 393 5.34 -9.61 -1.26
CA PRO A 393 5.75 -10.62 -2.24
C PRO A 393 6.11 -10.06 -3.62
N HIS A 394 5.51 -8.97 -4.06
CA HIS A 394 5.79 -8.36 -5.36
C HIS A 394 7.18 -7.73 -5.49
N LEU A 395 7.94 -7.59 -4.40
CA LEU A 395 9.35 -7.18 -4.44
C LEU A 395 10.27 -8.30 -4.91
N HIS A 396 9.78 -9.54 -4.99
CA HIS A 396 10.56 -10.72 -5.37
C HIS A 396 10.05 -11.34 -6.68
N GLY A 397 10.84 -11.23 -7.74
CA GLY A 397 10.56 -11.88 -9.02
C GLY A 397 9.42 -11.30 -9.86
N PHE A 398 8.79 -10.20 -9.43
CA PHE A 398 7.75 -9.51 -10.22
C PHE A 398 8.31 -8.48 -11.19
N LEU A 399 9.39 -7.81 -10.86
CA LEU A 399 10.16 -6.94 -11.76
C LEU A 399 11.53 -7.58 -11.96
N VAL A 400 11.80 -8.02 -13.20
CA VAL A 400 13.01 -8.75 -13.55
C VAL A 400 13.68 -8.10 -14.73
N SER A 401 14.95 -7.69 -14.56
CA SER A 401 15.83 -7.30 -15.66
C SER A 401 16.41 -8.56 -16.29
N ASN A 402 16.24 -8.72 -17.58
CA ASN A 402 16.73 -9.87 -18.33
C ASN A 402 18.15 -9.65 -18.86
N GLY A 403 18.53 -8.39 -19.10
CA GLY A 403 19.83 -8.01 -19.61
C GLY A 403 19.91 -6.53 -19.93
N GLY A 404 21.10 -6.08 -20.22
CA GLY A 404 21.38 -4.71 -20.57
C GLY A 404 22.49 -4.59 -21.62
N GLN A 405 22.63 -3.37 -22.14
CA GLN A 405 23.65 -3.04 -23.13
C GLN A 405 24.06 -1.60 -22.98
N PHE A 406 25.36 -1.35 -23.14
CA PHE A 406 25.91 -0.04 -23.44
C PHE A 406 26.40 -0.03 -24.88
N LEU A 407 25.95 0.98 -25.65
CA LEU A 407 26.37 1.23 -27.02
C LEU A 407 27.06 2.58 -27.09
N LEU A 408 28.29 2.60 -27.60
CA LEU A 408 29.11 3.79 -27.78
C LEU A 408 29.20 4.10 -29.28
N THR A 409 28.79 5.30 -29.65
CA THR A 409 28.84 5.76 -31.04
C THR A 409 29.70 7.02 -31.12
N PRO A 410 30.81 7.02 -31.90
CA PRO A 410 31.64 8.22 -32.11
C PRO A 410 30.82 9.36 -32.71
N LEU A 411 31.04 10.58 -32.22
CA LEU A 411 30.43 11.80 -32.78
C LEU A 411 31.44 12.56 -33.68
N PRO A 412 30.96 13.33 -34.67
CA PRO A 412 31.82 14.08 -35.56
C PRO A 412 32.72 15.12 -34.87
N ASN A 413 32.37 15.54 -33.66
CA ASN A 413 33.14 16.51 -32.86
C ASN A 413 34.18 15.85 -31.93
N GLY A 414 34.50 14.56 -32.15
CA GLY A 414 35.44 13.80 -31.33
C GLY A 414 34.90 13.30 -29.99
N GLY A 415 33.63 13.57 -29.69
CA GLY A 415 32.93 13.02 -28.51
C GLY A 415 32.29 11.65 -28.76
N THR A 416 31.57 11.17 -27.79
CA THR A 416 30.90 9.87 -27.83
C THR A 416 29.42 10.01 -27.42
N ARG A 417 28.52 9.39 -28.19
CA ARG A 417 27.14 9.14 -27.76
C ARG A 417 27.11 7.80 -27.02
N LEU A 418 26.79 7.84 -25.74
CA LEU A 418 26.60 6.66 -24.92
C LEU A 418 25.12 6.39 -24.75
N GLU A 419 24.68 5.19 -25.16
CA GLU A 419 23.30 4.70 -25.00
C GLU A 419 23.28 3.49 -24.07
N GLY A 420 22.47 3.56 -23.00
CA GLY A 420 22.15 2.45 -22.13
C GLY A 420 20.79 1.86 -22.50
N THR A 421 20.70 0.54 -22.64
CA THR A 421 19.47 -0.20 -22.91
C THR A 421 19.27 -1.26 -21.85
N THR A 422 18.03 -1.40 -21.33
CA THR A 422 17.61 -2.50 -20.44
C THR A 422 16.42 -3.23 -21.03
N TRP A 423 16.50 -4.56 -21.08
CA TRP A 423 15.37 -5.46 -21.36
C TRP A 423 14.86 -6.02 -20.06
N TYR A 424 13.55 -5.85 -19.80
CA TYR A 424 12.95 -6.28 -18.56
C TYR A 424 11.52 -6.76 -18.78
N HIS A 425 10.97 -7.45 -17.79
CA HIS A 425 9.55 -7.77 -17.70
C HIS A 425 9.06 -7.57 -16.26
N HIS A 426 7.75 -7.47 -16.10
CA HIS A 426 7.12 -7.49 -14.78
C HIS A 426 5.82 -8.29 -14.79
N GLY A 427 5.51 -8.92 -13.65
CA GLY A 427 4.31 -9.72 -13.44
C GLY A 427 3.09 -8.94 -12.93
N LEU A 428 3.12 -7.61 -12.98
CA LEU A 428 2.01 -6.76 -12.51
C LEU A 428 1.03 -6.46 -13.65
N TRP A 429 -0.28 -6.52 -13.37
CA TRP A 429 -1.32 -6.22 -14.35
C TRP A 429 -2.28 -5.14 -13.84
N PRO A 430 -2.77 -4.22 -14.72
CA PRO A 430 -2.58 -4.12 -16.18
C PRO A 430 -1.14 -3.78 -16.57
N ALA A 431 -0.55 -4.59 -17.47
CA ALA A 431 0.86 -4.45 -17.82
C ALA A 431 1.24 -3.06 -18.36
N THR A 432 0.39 -2.44 -19.16
CA THR A 432 0.63 -1.09 -19.72
C THR A 432 0.70 -0.01 -18.64
N TYR A 433 -0.13 -0.12 -17.58
CA TYR A 433 -0.12 0.83 -16.48
C TYR A 433 1.19 0.75 -15.68
N TRP A 434 1.60 -0.46 -15.30
CA TRP A 434 2.81 -0.68 -14.51
C TRP A 434 4.09 -0.41 -15.32
N ARG A 435 4.06 -0.68 -16.63
CA ARG A 435 5.13 -0.29 -17.55
C ARG A 435 5.43 1.21 -17.50
N TRP A 436 4.42 2.06 -17.42
CA TRP A 436 4.63 3.51 -17.33
C TRP A 436 5.50 3.90 -16.13
N TRP A 437 5.27 3.26 -14.97
CA TRP A 437 6.08 3.46 -13.77
C TRP A 437 7.48 2.88 -13.92
N SER A 438 7.59 1.62 -14.35
CA SER A 438 8.88 0.94 -14.48
C SER A 438 9.77 1.60 -15.55
N ASP A 439 9.24 1.98 -16.72
CA ASP A 439 9.99 2.71 -17.74
C ASP A 439 10.53 4.04 -17.17
N ALA A 440 9.72 4.80 -16.44
CA ALA A 440 10.13 6.08 -15.85
C ALA A 440 11.22 5.91 -14.76
N ILE A 441 11.14 4.86 -13.95
CA ILE A 441 12.13 4.54 -12.90
C ILE A 441 13.45 4.09 -13.57
N ILE A 442 13.39 3.14 -14.51
CA ILE A 442 14.58 2.62 -15.20
C ILE A 442 15.28 3.74 -15.97
N HIS A 443 14.52 4.63 -16.61
CA HIS A 443 15.12 5.79 -17.27
C HIS A 443 15.91 6.68 -16.29
N ARG A 444 15.39 6.94 -15.10
CA ARG A 444 16.12 7.70 -14.07
C ARG A 444 17.38 6.97 -13.58
N ILE A 445 17.28 5.64 -13.42
CA ILE A 445 18.44 4.80 -13.09
C ILE A 445 19.51 4.92 -14.19
N HIS A 446 19.12 4.78 -15.46
CA HIS A 446 20.04 4.97 -16.59
C HIS A 446 20.69 6.35 -16.56
N MET A 447 19.89 7.42 -16.45
CA MET A 447 20.43 8.78 -16.46
C MET A 447 21.42 9.03 -15.34
N ARG A 448 21.21 8.43 -14.16
CA ARG A 448 22.13 8.52 -13.03
C ARG A 448 23.48 7.86 -13.35
N VAL A 449 23.48 6.65 -13.93
CA VAL A 449 24.70 5.94 -14.34
C VAL A 449 25.39 6.67 -15.50
N LEU A 450 24.64 7.03 -16.56
CA LEU A 450 25.19 7.67 -17.74
C LEU A 450 25.82 9.04 -17.40
N ALA A 451 25.17 9.83 -16.54
CA ALA A 451 25.69 11.11 -16.08
C ALA A 451 27.01 10.94 -15.30
N HIS A 452 27.09 9.95 -14.42
CA HIS A 452 28.32 9.67 -13.68
C HIS A 452 29.45 9.24 -14.60
N ILE A 453 29.19 8.32 -15.56
CA ILE A 453 30.15 7.91 -16.58
C ILE A 453 30.65 9.12 -17.40
N ARG A 454 29.75 10.04 -17.78
CA ARG A 454 30.13 11.28 -18.46
C ARG A 454 31.07 12.11 -17.63
N ASP A 455 30.71 12.37 -16.39
CA ASP A 455 31.45 13.28 -15.51
C ASP A 455 32.86 12.73 -15.23
N GLU A 456 33.01 11.43 -15.04
CA GLU A 456 34.33 10.79 -14.85
C GLU A 456 35.13 10.72 -16.17
N ALA A 457 34.53 10.37 -17.31
CA ALA A 457 35.21 10.31 -18.59
C ALA A 457 35.68 11.70 -19.07
N GLU A 458 34.91 12.74 -18.83
CA GLU A 458 35.27 14.12 -19.18
C GLU A 458 36.41 14.67 -18.28
N LYS A 459 36.49 14.28 -16.99
CA LYS A 459 37.63 14.56 -16.12
C LYS A 459 38.89 13.89 -16.61
N ASP A 460 38.83 12.58 -16.93
CA ASP A 460 39.98 11.83 -17.48
C ASP A 460 40.50 12.44 -18.77
N ALA A 461 39.60 12.95 -19.61
CA ALA A 461 39.97 13.63 -20.86
C ALA A 461 40.70 14.96 -20.61
N PHE A 462 40.26 15.75 -19.62
CA PHE A 462 40.88 17.00 -19.23
C PHE A 462 42.27 16.81 -18.62
N ASP A 463 42.41 15.86 -17.71
CA ASP A 463 43.69 15.57 -17.02
C ASP A 463 44.71 14.93 -17.95
N GLY A 464 44.26 14.12 -18.93
CA GLY A 464 45.12 13.51 -19.96
C GLY A 464 45.62 14.52 -21.02
N GLY A 465 44.88 15.59 -21.28
CA GLY A 465 45.27 16.68 -22.20
C GLY A 465 46.29 17.68 -21.63
N ASN A 466 46.52 17.65 -20.30
CA ASN A 466 47.45 18.50 -19.59
C ASN A 466 48.80 17.81 -19.28
N ARG A 467 49.01 16.59 -19.72
CA ARG A 467 50.28 15.87 -19.64
C ARG A 467 50.89 15.73 -21.02
#